data_62b1cd92f9ea202e54759220ddcff05f
#
_entry.id   62b1cd92f9ea202e54759220ddcff05f
#
_cell.length_a   1.000
_cell.length_b   1.000
_cell.length_c   1.000
_cell.angle_alpha   90.00
_cell.angle_beta   90.00
_cell.angle_gamma   90.00
#
_symmetry.space_group_name_H-M   'P 1'
#
loop_
_entity.id
_entity.type
_entity.pdbx_description
1 polymer ?
#
loop_
_entity_poly.entity_id
_entity_poly.type
_entity_poly.pdbx_seq_one_letter_code
_entity_poly.pdbx_strand_id
1 'polypeptide(L)'
;MLWTGIQGDRRELGMLAASAGAGARRAGAPPATSGRGYQPHLTLARCRAPADVNSLVGALGPFAGTSWVASEVHLIHSRQGARPRYEVIGTWPLRGALGS
;
A
#
# COMPACT_ATOMS: atom_id res chain seq x y z
N MET A 1 -6.53 -1.02 13.03
CA MET A 1 -5.45 -0.40 12.23
C MET A 1 -5.88 0.98 11.78
N LEU A 2 -5.01 1.95 11.94
CA LEU A 2 -5.25 3.32 11.50
C LEU A 2 -4.48 3.57 10.21
N TRP A 3 -5.17 4.07 9.18
CA TRP A 3 -4.56 4.34 7.89
C TRP A 3 -5.13 5.60 7.26
N THR A 4 -4.39 6.18 6.32
CA THR A 4 -4.86 7.31 5.52
C THR A 4 -4.93 6.92 4.06
N GLY A 5 -5.92 7.44 3.35
CA GLY A 5 -6.01 7.27 1.92
C GLY A 5 -4.96 8.09 1.18
N ILE A 6 -4.79 7.80 -0.09
CA ILE A 6 -3.85 8.49 -0.97
C ILE A 6 -4.66 9.18 -2.05
N GLN A 7 -4.32 10.43 -2.32
CA GLN A 7 -4.93 11.21 -3.39
C GLN A 7 -3.93 11.33 -4.56
N GLY A 8 -4.43 11.75 -5.72
CA GLY A 8 -3.60 11.93 -6.90
C GLY A 8 -3.78 10.80 -7.89
N ASP A 9 -2.71 10.20 -8.34
CA ASP A 9 -2.71 9.20 -9.43
C ASP A 9 -3.24 7.84 -9.00
N ARG A 10 -4.41 7.82 -8.40
CA ARG A 10 -5.04 6.59 -7.89
C ARG A 10 -5.36 5.59 -8.99
N ARG A 11 -5.71 6.07 -10.18
CA ARG A 11 -5.98 5.22 -11.33
C ARG A 11 -4.73 4.45 -11.74
N GLU A 12 -3.61 5.15 -11.82
CA GLU A 12 -2.33 4.57 -12.18
C GLU A 12 -1.88 3.55 -11.15
N LEU A 13 -2.08 3.85 -9.86
CA LEU A 13 -1.81 2.90 -8.79
C LEU A 13 -2.69 1.66 -8.89
N GLY A 14 -3.96 1.83 -9.24
CA GLY A 14 -4.87 0.71 -9.47
C GLY A 14 -4.42 -0.17 -10.62
N MET A 15 -3.95 0.44 -11.70
CA MET A 15 -3.40 -0.29 -12.85
C MET A 15 -2.14 -1.06 -12.49
N LEU A 16 -1.26 -0.45 -11.70
CA LEU A 16 -0.06 -1.11 -11.20
C LEU A 16 -0.42 -2.30 -10.31
N ALA A 17 -1.38 -2.13 -9.40
CA ALA A 17 -1.84 -3.21 -8.53
C ALA A 17 -2.43 -4.37 -9.34
N ALA A 18 -3.22 -4.07 -10.36
CA ALA A 18 -3.80 -5.09 -11.23
C ALA A 18 -2.71 -5.86 -11.99
N SER A 19 -1.71 -5.16 -12.48
CA SER A 19 -0.57 -5.75 -13.19
C SER A 19 0.23 -6.66 -12.26
N ALA A 20 0.51 -6.20 -11.05
CA ALA A 20 1.22 -6.98 -10.05
C ALA A 20 0.43 -8.23 -9.66
N GLY A 21 -0.89 -8.11 -9.49
CA GLY A 21 -1.76 -9.24 -9.18
C GLY A 21 -1.79 -10.27 -10.29
N ALA A 22 -1.85 -9.83 -11.55
CA ALA A 22 -1.80 -10.72 -12.69
C ALA A 22 -0.46 -11.46 -12.77
N GLY A 23 0.63 -10.76 -12.52
CA GLY A 23 1.97 -11.38 -12.47
C GLY A 23 2.08 -12.42 -11.37
N ALA A 24 1.53 -12.14 -10.20
CA ALA A 24 1.53 -13.07 -9.08
C ALA A 24 0.75 -14.33 -9.41
N ARG A 25 -0.41 -14.20 -10.07
CA ARG A 25 -1.22 -15.35 -10.49
C ARG A 25 -0.45 -16.22 -11.48
N ARG A 26 0.20 -15.61 -12.47
CA ARG A 26 1.01 -16.35 -13.44
C ARG A 26 2.18 -17.07 -12.79
N ALA A 27 2.72 -16.51 -11.73
CA ALA A 27 3.81 -17.12 -10.97
C ALA A 27 3.34 -18.19 -9.98
N GLY A 28 2.04 -18.45 -9.88
CA GLY A 28 1.51 -19.44 -8.96
C GLY A 28 1.28 -18.94 -7.54
N ALA A 29 1.31 -17.63 -7.33
CA ALA A 29 1.12 -17.00 -6.04
C ALA A 29 -0.04 -15.99 -6.09
N PRO A 30 -1.28 -16.45 -6.27
CA PRO A 30 -2.40 -15.53 -6.40
C PRO A 30 -2.57 -14.69 -5.13
N PRO A 31 -2.84 -13.40 -5.27
CA PRO A 31 -3.06 -12.55 -4.11
C PRO A 31 -4.33 -12.95 -3.38
N ALA A 32 -4.32 -12.79 -2.06
CA ALA A 32 -5.54 -12.94 -1.29
C ALA A 32 -6.51 -11.84 -1.69
N THR A 33 -7.73 -12.21 -2.07
CA THR A 33 -8.74 -11.24 -2.46
C THR A 33 -9.83 -11.21 -1.41
N SER A 34 -10.22 -10.00 -1.04
CA SER A 34 -11.34 -9.80 -0.11
C SER A 34 -12.65 -9.51 -0.84
N GLY A 35 -12.65 -9.57 -2.17
CA GLY A 35 -13.78 -9.15 -2.98
C GLY A 35 -13.92 -7.64 -3.08
N ARG A 36 -12.98 -6.89 -2.52
CA ARG A 36 -12.96 -5.43 -2.60
C ARG A 36 -11.94 -4.99 -3.62
N GLY A 37 -12.20 -3.85 -4.26
CA GLY A 37 -11.24 -3.22 -5.14
C GLY A 37 -10.01 -2.73 -4.38
N TYR A 38 -8.94 -2.52 -5.12
CA TYR A 38 -7.70 -1.98 -4.56
C TYR A 38 -7.92 -0.57 -4.03
N GLN A 39 -7.48 -0.33 -2.79
CA GLN A 39 -7.50 1.00 -2.19
C GLN A 39 -6.11 1.38 -1.71
N PRO A 40 -5.45 2.30 -2.41
CA PRO A 40 -4.13 2.74 -1.97
C PRO A 40 -4.24 3.45 -0.62
N HIS A 41 -3.35 3.08 0.29
CA HIS A 41 -3.37 3.65 1.63
C HIS A 41 -1.99 3.56 2.26
N LEU A 42 -1.78 4.40 3.26
CA LEU A 42 -0.59 4.37 4.10
C LEU A 42 -1.02 4.02 5.53
N THR A 43 -0.49 2.94 6.05
CA THR A 43 -0.76 2.55 7.43
C THR A 43 0.00 3.47 8.38
N LEU A 44 -0.72 4.09 9.31
CA LEU A 44 -0.14 5.00 10.29
C LEU A 44 0.15 4.30 11.60
N ALA A 45 -0.72 3.39 12.01
CA ALA A 45 -0.56 2.71 13.29
C ALA A 45 -1.36 1.42 13.32
N ARG A 46 -0.92 0.47 14.14
CA ARG A 46 -1.65 -0.76 14.41
C ARG A 46 -1.87 -0.88 15.91
N CYS A 47 -3.10 -1.15 16.30
CA CYS A 47 -3.43 -1.40 17.70
C CYS A 47 -3.09 -2.84 18.05
N ARG A 48 -2.40 -3.03 19.17
CA ARG A 48 -2.06 -4.38 19.67
C ARG A 48 -3.27 -5.08 20.29
N ALA A 49 -4.26 -4.30 20.70
CA ALA A 49 -5.50 -4.77 21.26
C ALA A 49 -6.63 -3.91 20.70
N PRO A 50 -7.87 -4.40 20.73
CA PRO A 50 -9.00 -3.56 20.33
C PRO A 50 -9.01 -2.24 21.10
N ALA A 51 -9.13 -1.14 20.37
CA ALA A 51 -9.15 0.19 20.93
C ALA A 51 -10.02 1.10 20.09
N ASP A 52 -10.65 2.08 20.75
CA ASP A 52 -11.41 3.10 20.07
C ASP A 52 -10.46 4.21 19.62
N VAL A 53 -10.31 4.36 18.29
CA VAL A 53 -9.42 5.37 17.70
C VAL A 53 -10.20 6.53 17.08
N ASN A 54 -11.50 6.64 17.36
CA ASN A 54 -12.33 7.67 16.72
C ASN A 54 -11.84 9.09 17.02
N SER A 55 -11.31 9.33 18.21
CA SER A 55 -10.76 10.64 18.56
C SER A 55 -9.52 10.96 17.71
N LEU A 56 -8.70 9.97 17.43
CA LEU A 56 -7.53 10.15 16.56
C LEU A 56 -7.94 10.40 15.11
N VAL A 57 -8.95 9.68 14.64
CA VAL A 57 -9.47 9.87 13.28
C VAL A 57 -10.02 11.29 13.14
N GLY A 58 -10.77 11.76 14.14
CA GLY A 58 -11.30 13.13 14.14
C GLY A 58 -10.19 14.19 14.15
N ALA A 59 -9.16 13.98 14.97
CA ALA A 59 -8.05 14.91 15.06
C ALA A 59 -7.24 14.98 13.75
N LEU A 60 -7.14 13.89 13.02
CA LEU A 60 -6.40 13.81 11.76
C LEU A 60 -7.25 14.17 10.54
N GLY A 61 -8.56 14.35 10.70
CA GLY A 61 -9.46 14.65 9.59
C GLY A 61 -8.99 15.78 8.67
N PRO A 62 -8.59 16.95 9.22
CA PRO A 62 -8.12 18.05 8.37
C PRO A 62 -6.67 17.91 7.92
N PHE A 63 -5.97 16.85 8.33
CA PHE A 63 -4.57 16.67 7.96
C PHE A 63 -4.41 16.34 6.48
N ALA A 64 -3.44 16.99 5.85
CA ALA A 64 -3.03 16.68 4.49
C ALA A 64 -1.51 16.61 4.47
N GLY A 65 -0.98 15.49 3.97
CA GLY A 65 0.46 15.32 3.85
C GLY A 65 1.05 16.07 2.66
N THR A 66 2.37 16.09 2.61
CA THR A 66 3.10 16.67 1.50
C THR A 66 2.99 15.80 0.26
N SER A 67 2.84 16.42 -0.90
CA SER A 67 2.85 15.70 -2.17
C SER A 67 4.24 15.12 -2.43
N TRP A 68 4.27 13.94 -3.02
CA TRP A 68 5.51 13.26 -3.38
C TRP A 68 5.30 12.44 -4.65
N VAL A 69 6.40 12.11 -5.31
CA VAL A 69 6.35 11.32 -6.54
C VAL A 69 6.90 9.93 -6.25
N ALA A 70 6.09 8.92 -6.53
CA ALA A 70 6.55 7.54 -6.46
C ALA A 70 7.37 7.24 -7.70
N SER A 71 8.60 6.81 -7.53
CA SER A 71 9.53 6.54 -8.63
C SER A 71 9.88 5.06 -8.77
N GLU A 72 9.58 4.27 -7.77
CA GLU A 72 9.97 2.86 -7.73
C GLU A 72 8.89 2.02 -7.07
N VAL A 73 8.84 0.75 -7.46
CA VAL A 73 8.07 -0.27 -6.78
C VAL A 73 9.02 -1.35 -6.28
N HIS A 74 8.77 -1.83 -5.07
CA HIS A 74 9.61 -2.86 -4.44
C HIS A 74 8.80 -4.13 -4.22
N LEU A 75 9.45 -5.26 -4.49
CA LEU A 75 8.95 -6.56 -4.03
C LEU A 75 9.59 -6.85 -2.69
N ILE A 76 8.76 -7.03 -1.68
CA ILE A 76 9.22 -7.20 -0.31
C ILE A 76 8.83 -8.58 0.19
N HIS A 77 9.82 -9.31 0.72
CA HIS A 77 9.56 -10.54 1.44
C HIS A 77 9.31 -10.18 2.91
N SER A 78 8.12 -10.46 3.38
CA SER A 78 7.74 -10.19 4.76
C SER A 78 7.82 -11.49 5.55
N ARG A 79 8.65 -11.50 6.58
CA ARG A 79 8.75 -12.63 7.51
C ARG A 79 7.95 -12.29 8.75
N GLN A 80 6.98 -13.13 9.04
CA GLN A 80 6.13 -12.97 10.21
C GLN A 80 6.79 -13.60 11.43
N GLY A 81 6.40 -13.17 12.62
CA GLY A 81 6.93 -13.68 13.87
C GLY A 81 6.96 -12.61 14.94
N ALA A 82 7.65 -12.92 16.08
CA ALA A 82 7.77 -11.98 17.19
C ALA A 82 8.47 -10.69 16.78
N ARG A 83 9.39 -10.79 15.80
CA ARG A 83 10.08 -9.63 15.22
C ARG A 83 9.91 -9.69 13.71
N PRO A 84 8.84 -9.11 13.17
CA PRO A 84 8.63 -9.10 11.72
C PRO A 84 9.81 -8.44 11.01
N ARG A 85 10.23 -9.03 9.91
CA ARG A 85 11.30 -8.49 9.07
C ARG A 85 10.79 -8.30 7.66
N TYR A 86 11.27 -7.26 7.03
CA TYR A 86 10.94 -6.93 5.65
C TYR A 86 12.23 -6.83 4.86
N GLU A 87 12.31 -7.58 3.78
CA GLU A 87 13.49 -7.62 2.93
C GLU A 87 13.08 -7.26 1.51
N VAL A 88 13.71 -6.23 0.95
CA VAL A 88 13.50 -5.86 -0.44
C VAL A 88 14.27 -6.85 -1.32
N ILE A 89 13.55 -7.62 -2.12
CA ILE A 89 14.16 -8.62 -3.00
C ILE A 89 14.12 -8.22 -4.47
N GLY A 90 13.46 -7.13 -4.80
CA GLY A 90 13.44 -6.60 -6.16
C GLY A 90 12.96 -5.16 -6.17
N THR A 91 13.49 -4.38 -7.10
CA THR A 91 13.12 -2.98 -7.27
C THR A 91 13.02 -2.69 -8.76
N TRP A 92 11.94 -2.03 -9.15
CA TRP A 92 11.71 -1.64 -10.54
C TRP A 92 11.35 -0.17 -10.61
N PRO A 93 11.92 0.57 -11.55
CA PRO A 93 11.53 1.96 -11.75
C PRO A 93 10.10 2.03 -12.30
N LEU A 94 9.35 3.00 -11.82
CA LEU A 94 8.07 3.34 -12.42
C LEU A 94 8.33 4.26 -13.59
N ARG A 95 7.89 3.84 -14.75
CA ARG A 95 8.00 4.67 -15.95
C ARG A 95 6.85 5.64 -15.93
N GLY A 96 7.24 6.87 -15.90
CA GLY A 96 6.34 7.91 -15.66
C GLY A 96 5.19 8.00 -16.60
N ALA A 97 4.42 8.28 -15.97
CA ALA A 97 3.35 8.90 -16.47
C ALA A 97 3.87 10.19 -17.08
N LEU A 98 4.66 9.99 -16.82
CA LEU A 98 5.10 10.63 -17.16
C LEU A 98 5.36 10.52 -17.99
N GLY A 99 5.12 9.81 -17.88
CA GLY A 99 5.08 9.59 -18.31
C GLY A 99 5.13 9.45 -18.73
N SER A 100 5.24 9.37 -18.91
CA SER A 100 5.07 9.39 -19.14
C SER A 100 5.05 9.12 -19.36
#